data_037962e38167955b8f206b0910fb6fa8
#
_entry.id   037962e38167955b8f206b0910fb6fa8
#
_cell.length_a   1.000
_cell.length_b   1.000
_cell.length_c   1.000
_cell.angle_alpha   90.00
_cell.angle_beta   90.00
_cell.angle_gamma   90.00
#
_symmetry.space_group_name_H-M   'P 1'
#
loop_
_entity.id
_entity.type
_entity.pdbx_description
1 polymer ?
#
loop_
_entity_poly.entity_id
_entity_poly.type
_entity_poly.pdbx_seq_one_letter_code
_entity_poly.pdbx_strand_id
1 'polypeptide(L)'
;MFTGIIQAIGTIKRVEQRQGDVRLTVATAGLDLSDAGLGDSIAVNGVCLTAIELAKGEFVADVSNETLSTTTVGHTALGTRVNLECALQAQTRLGGHLVSGHVDGVGKLIERKADARSVRFTFSMPADIARYVAQKGS
;
A
#
# COMPACT_ATOMS: atom_id res chain seq x y z
N MET A 1 1.70 9.06 -6.80
CA MET A 1 3.03 8.46 -7.09
C MET A 1 3.80 8.32 -5.80
N PHE A 2 4.58 7.24 -5.65
CA PHE A 2 5.32 6.86 -4.46
C PHE A 2 6.75 6.47 -4.83
N THR A 3 7.60 6.22 -3.82
CA THR A 3 8.99 5.77 -4.03
C THR A 3 9.18 4.27 -3.83
N GLY A 4 8.23 3.61 -3.17
CA GLY A 4 8.35 2.24 -2.67
C GLY A 4 9.15 2.12 -1.35
N ILE A 5 9.53 3.25 -0.74
CA ILE A 5 10.25 3.27 0.54
C ILE A 5 9.25 3.50 1.67
N ILE A 6 9.12 2.50 2.53
CA ILE A 6 8.19 2.54 3.66
C ILE A 6 8.66 3.59 4.68
N GLN A 7 7.76 4.50 5.06
CA GLN A 7 8.04 5.60 5.99
C GLN A 7 7.58 5.27 7.41
N ALA A 8 6.50 4.49 7.56
CA ALA A 8 5.97 4.08 8.86
C ALA A 8 5.23 2.74 8.78
N ILE A 9 4.97 2.16 9.95
CA ILE A 9 4.11 0.98 10.07
C ILE A 9 2.86 1.38 10.84
N GLY A 10 1.76 1.54 10.12
CA GLY A 10 0.46 1.84 10.71
C GLY A 10 -0.30 0.59 11.17
N THR A 11 -1.52 0.82 11.63
CA THR A 11 -2.42 -0.26 12.10
C THR A 11 -3.85 0.04 11.67
N ILE A 12 -4.56 -0.97 11.16
CA ILE A 12 -5.99 -0.86 10.84
C ILE A 12 -6.79 -0.73 12.15
N LYS A 13 -7.44 0.40 12.36
CA LYS A 13 -8.24 0.74 13.54
C LYS A 13 -9.71 0.39 13.39
N ARG A 14 -10.23 0.45 12.15
CA ARG A 14 -11.62 0.16 11.84
C ARG A 14 -11.78 -0.31 10.41
N VAL A 15 -12.72 -1.22 10.20
CA VAL A 15 -13.15 -1.74 8.89
C VAL A 15 -14.67 -1.68 8.86
N GLU A 16 -15.24 -0.87 8.00
CA GLU A 16 -16.69 -0.68 7.90
C GLU A 16 -17.18 -1.01 6.49
N GLN A 17 -18.13 -1.92 6.37
CA GLN A 17 -18.76 -2.26 5.08
C GLN A 17 -19.67 -1.11 4.59
N ARG A 18 -19.56 -0.74 3.31
CA ARG A 18 -20.25 0.40 2.67
C ARG A 18 -20.81 0.02 1.30
N GLN A 19 -21.92 -0.69 1.23
CA GLN A 19 -22.63 -1.02 -0.03
C GLN A 19 -21.72 -1.61 -1.13
N GLY A 20 -20.80 -2.52 -0.75
CA GLY A 20 -19.85 -3.16 -1.67
C GLY A 20 -18.41 -2.66 -1.51
N ASP A 21 -18.22 -1.42 -1.07
CA ASP A 21 -16.92 -0.86 -0.71
C ASP A 21 -16.62 -1.07 0.78
N VAL A 22 -15.40 -0.75 1.19
CA VAL A 22 -14.97 -0.79 2.60
C VAL A 22 -14.37 0.55 2.98
N ARG A 23 -14.81 1.11 4.10
CA ARG A 23 -14.15 2.25 4.74
C ARG A 23 -13.13 1.74 5.75
N LEU A 24 -11.88 2.16 5.59
CA LEU A 24 -10.78 1.87 6.50
C LEU A 24 -10.40 3.11 7.30
N THR A 25 -10.24 2.94 8.62
CA THR A 25 -9.52 3.91 9.46
C THR A 25 -8.15 3.34 9.79
N VAL A 26 -7.10 4.06 9.50
CA VAL A 26 -5.71 3.64 9.66
C VAL A 26 -4.99 4.56 10.64
N ALA A 27 -4.48 4.01 11.74
CA ALA A 27 -3.57 4.73 12.62
C ALA A 27 -2.19 4.81 11.98
N THR A 28 -1.58 5.99 11.96
CA THR A 28 -0.38 6.29 11.18
C THR A 28 0.94 6.05 11.93
N ALA A 29 0.88 5.81 13.25
CA ALA A 29 2.04 5.46 14.10
C ALA A 29 3.28 6.37 13.88
N GLY A 30 3.05 7.66 13.69
CA GLY A 30 4.12 8.65 13.54
C GLY A 30 4.48 9.00 12.09
N LEU A 31 3.76 8.47 11.08
CA LEU A 31 3.82 9.03 9.73
C LEU A 31 3.42 10.51 9.81
N ASP A 32 4.30 11.39 9.31
CA ASP A 32 4.00 12.81 9.27
C ASP A 32 2.98 13.11 8.18
N LEU A 33 1.81 13.57 8.58
CA LEU A 33 0.71 14.01 7.71
C LEU A 33 0.44 15.52 7.88
N SER A 34 1.38 16.28 8.44
CA SER A 34 1.18 17.71 8.73
C SER A 34 0.96 18.56 7.47
N ASP A 35 1.46 18.10 6.34
CA ASP A 35 1.35 18.73 5.02
C ASP A 35 0.32 18.02 4.10
N ALA A 36 -0.30 16.94 4.57
CA ALA A 36 -1.30 16.21 3.82
C ALA A 36 -2.67 16.89 3.87
N GLY A 37 -3.33 16.97 2.73
CA GLY A 37 -4.70 17.46 2.58
C GLY A 37 -5.72 16.36 2.29
N LEU A 38 -7.00 16.69 2.43
CA LEU A 38 -8.07 15.81 1.95
C LEU A 38 -7.94 15.62 0.45
N GLY A 39 -8.04 14.38 -0.02
CA GLY A 39 -7.82 14.01 -1.41
C GLY A 39 -6.39 13.56 -1.72
N ASP A 40 -5.44 13.73 -0.80
CA ASP A 40 -4.09 13.22 -0.99
C ASP A 40 -4.03 11.70 -0.92
N SER A 41 -3.04 11.14 -1.61
CA SER A 41 -2.83 9.69 -1.66
C SER A 41 -1.83 9.24 -0.61
N ILE A 42 -2.18 8.15 0.07
CA ILE A 42 -1.31 7.45 1.01
C ILE A 42 -1.25 5.98 0.58
N ALA A 43 -0.06 5.43 0.40
CA ALA A 43 0.09 4.01 0.11
C ALA A 43 -0.06 3.19 1.39
N VAL A 44 -0.94 2.18 1.35
CA VAL A 44 -1.16 1.19 2.40
C VAL A 44 -0.76 -0.18 1.87
N ASN A 45 0.31 -0.77 2.37
CA ASN A 45 0.95 -1.97 1.81
C ASN A 45 1.22 -1.83 0.30
N GLY A 46 1.61 -0.63 -0.16
CA GLY A 46 1.86 -0.32 -1.56
C GLY A 46 0.62 0.01 -2.40
N VAL A 47 -0.57 -0.10 -1.84
CA VAL A 47 -1.84 0.25 -2.51
C VAL A 47 -2.16 1.73 -2.29
N CYS A 48 -2.33 2.48 -3.38
CA CYS A 48 -2.70 3.89 -3.34
C CYS A 48 -4.14 4.05 -2.83
N LEU A 49 -4.32 4.69 -1.69
CA LEU A 49 -5.62 5.05 -1.13
C LEU A 49 -5.73 6.56 -0.98
N THR A 50 -6.92 7.10 -1.21
CA THR A 50 -7.21 8.54 -1.09
C THR A 50 -7.72 8.84 0.31
N ALA A 51 -7.09 9.79 1.00
CA ALA A 51 -7.54 10.24 2.31
C ALA A 51 -8.83 11.08 2.17
N ILE A 52 -9.92 10.59 2.76
CA ILE A 52 -11.22 11.31 2.81
C ILE A 52 -11.45 12.02 4.14
N GLU A 53 -10.74 11.59 5.18
CA GLU A 53 -10.68 12.26 6.48
C GLU A 53 -9.24 12.17 7.01
N LEU A 54 -8.79 13.24 7.64
CA LEU A 54 -7.49 13.32 8.30
C LEU A 54 -7.71 13.78 9.75
N ALA A 55 -7.16 13.02 10.69
CA ALA A 55 -7.21 13.36 12.11
C ALA A 55 -5.81 13.17 12.72
N LYS A 56 -5.61 13.63 13.95
CA LYS A 56 -4.32 13.49 14.62
C LYS A 56 -3.95 12.01 14.78
N GLY A 57 -2.96 11.57 14.01
CA GLY A 57 -2.43 10.21 14.08
C GLY A 57 -3.24 9.14 13.34
N GLU A 58 -4.23 9.53 12.54
CA GLU A 58 -5.00 8.59 11.70
C GLU A 58 -5.57 9.25 10.44
N PHE A 59 -5.87 8.44 9.45
CA PHE A 59 -6.63 8.84 8.27
C PHE A 59 -7.70 7.80 7.93
N VAL A 60 -8.69 8.24 7.16
CA VAL A 60 -9.78 7.39 6.65
C VAL A 60 -9.73 7.36 5.12
N ALA A 61 -9.93 6.20 4.56
CA ALA A 61 -10.03 6.01 3.12
C ALA A 61 -11.17 5.05 2.77
N ASP A 62 -11.87 5.32 1.67
CA ASP A 62 -12.80 4.37 1.07
C ASP A 62 -12.05 3.51 0.04
N VAL A 63 -12.25 2.20 0.13
CA VAL A 63 -11.59 1.19 -0.71
C VAL A 63 -12.65 0.52 -1.56
N SER A 64 -12.55 0.69 -2.87
CA SER A 64 -13.50 0.14 -3.83
C SER A 64 -13.44 -1.40 -3.87
N ASN A 65 -14.53 -2.00 -4.31
CA ASN A 65 -14.61 -3.44 -4.50
C ASN A 65 -13.53 -3.98 -5.46
N GLU A 66 -13.17 -3.21 -6.49
CA GLU A 66 -12.07 -3.54 -7.41
C GLU A 66 -10.74 -3.62 -6.64
N THR A 67 -10.41 -2.61 -5.85
CA THR A 67 -9.18 -2.59 -5.03
C THR A 67 -9.16 -3.73 -4.01
N LEU A 68 -10.30 -4.06 -3.41
CA LEU A 68 -10.39 -5.18 -2.46
C LEU A 68 -10.13 -6.52 -3.13
N SER A 69 -10.57 -6.71 -4.38
CA SER A 69 -10.42 -7.97 -5.12
C SER A 69 -9.03 -8.17 -5.71
N THR A 70 -8.36 -7.07 -6.10
CA THR A 70 -7.07 -7.10 -6.80
C THR A 70 -5.87 -6.89 -5.87
N THR A 71 -6.10 -6.67 -4.56
CA THR A 71 -5.03 -6.38 -3.61
C THR A 71 -5.15 -7.17 -2.31
N THR A 72 -4.08 -7.16 -1.51
CA THR A 72 -4.08 -7.75 -0.16
C THR A 72 -4.85 -6.93 0.86
N VAL A 73 -5.25 -5.68 0.54
CA VAL A 73 -6.04 -4.82 1.42
C VAL A 73 -7.41 -5.42 1.74
N GLY A 74 -8.00 -6.17 0.79
CA GLY A 74 -9.26 -6.88 1.01
C GLY A 74 -9.23 -7.93 2.13
N HIS A 75 -8.05 -8.37 2.54
CA HIS A 75 -7.86 -9.34 3.63
C HIS A 75 -7.44 -8.69 4.96
N THR A 76 -7.42 -7.36 5.04
CA THR A 76 -7.05 -6.66 6.28
C THR A 76 -8.18 -6.73 7.30
N ALA A 77 -7.80 -6.92 8.57
CA ALA A 77 -8.70 -6.94 9.70
C ALA A 77 -8.29 -5.88 10.74
N LEU A 78 -9.16 -5.65 11.71
CA LEU A 78 -8.83 -4.82 12.87
C LEU A 78 -7.52 -5.30 13.52
N GLY A 79 -6.60 -4.38 13.78
CA GLY A 79 -5.29 -4.66 14.36
C GLY A 79 -4.21 -5.08 13.36
N THR A 80 -4.55 -5.30 12.07
CA THR A 80 -3.55 -5.60 11.03
C THR A 80 -2.54 -4.46 10.91
N ARG A 81 -1.24 -4.80 10.97
CA ARG A 81 -0.15 -3.85 10.72
C ARG A 81 0.04 -3.66 9.22
N VAL A 82 0.20 -2.43 8.79
CA VAL A 82 0.34 -2.06 7.37
C VAL A 82 1.51 -1.11 7.16
N ASN A 83 2.24 -1.29 6.06
CA ASN A 83 3.27 -0.36 5.62
C ASN A 83 2.62 0.90 5.06
N LEU A 84 3.16 2.07 5.43
CA LEU A 84 2.65 3.36 5.00
C LEU A 84 3.73 4.18 4.31
N GLU A 85 3.30 4.89 3.25
CA GLU A 85 4.12 5.88 2.53
C GLU A 85 3.21 7.01 2.04
N CYS A 86 3.61 8.27 2.24
CA CYS A 86 2.94 9.42 1.65
C CYS A 86 3.26 9.55 0.16
N ALA A 87 2.35 10.13 -0.61
CA ALA A 87 2.63 10.46 -2.00
C ALA A 87 3.82 11.41 -2.12
N LEU A 88 4.56 11.26 -3.24
CA LEU A 88 5.66 12.16 -3.60
C LEU A 88 5.16 13.59 -3.81
N GLN A 89 5.92 14.54 -3.31
CA GLN A 89 5.82 15.95 -3.65
C GLN A 89 6.90 16.33 -4.66
N ALA A 90 6.73 17.45 -5.36
CA ALA A 90 7.69 17.91 -6.36
C ALA A 90 9.11 18.18 -5.81
N GLN A 91 9.23 18.52 -4.52
CA GLN A 91 10.50 18.77 -3.83
C GLN A 91 11.06 17.53 -3.12
N THR A 92 10.34 16.43 -3.06
CA THR A 92 10.80 15.20 -2.38
C THR A 92 11.94 14.55 -3.16
N ARG A 93 12.98 14.09 -2.49
CA ARG A 93 14.04 13.29 -3.13
C ARG A 93 13.49 11.94 -3.57
N LEU A 94 13.71 11.56 -4.82
CA LEU A 94 13.40 10.23 -5.31
C LEU A 94 14.52 9.26 -4.89
N GLY A 95 14.42 8.72 -3.67
CA GLY A 95 15.39 7.76 -3.13
C GLY A 95 15.13 6.30 -3.50
N GLY A 96 13.99 6.03 -4.12
CA GLY A 96 13.57 4.70 -4.59
C GLY A 96 13.22 4.71 -6.08
N HIS A 97 12.07 4.14 -6.42
CA HIS A 97 11.56 4.05 -7.79
C HIS A 97 10.31 4.92 -7.97
N LEU A 98 9.85 5.06 -9.20
CA LEU A 98 8.55 5.67 -9.48
C LEU A 98 7.48 4.57 -9.42
N VAL A 99 6.70 4.54 -8.34
CA VAL A 99 5.67 3.54 -8.07
C VAL A 99 4.29 4.20 -8.08
N SER A 100 3.34 3.65 -8.84
CA SER A 100 1.99 4.22 -8.95
C SER A 100 1.12 3.87 -7.72
N GLY A 101 1.29 2.69 -7.16
CA GLY A 101 0.40 2.13 -6.14
C GLY A 101 -0.91 1.59 -6.72
N HIS A 102 -1.03 1.49 -8.05
CA HIS A 102 -2.17 0.87 -8.75
C HIS A 102 -1.83 -0.59 -9.02
N VAL A 103 -2.53 -1.48 -8.35
CA VAL A 103 -2.24 -2.92 -8.32
C VAL A 103 -3.09 -3.65 -9.34
N ASP A 104 -2.47 -4.42 -10.21
CA ASP A 104 -3.14 -5.18 -11.28
C ASP A 104 -3.51 -6.61 -10.84
N GLY A 105 -2.94 -7.11 -9.73
CA GLY A 105 -3.26 -8.46 -9.24
C GLY A 105 -2.40 -8.90 -8.07
N VAL A 106 -2.70 -10.10 -7.56
CA VAL A 106 -2.05 -10.68 -6.38
C VAL A 106 -1.20 -11.89 -6.79
N GLY A 107 0.09 -11.83 -6.49
CA GLY A 107 1.00 -12.96 -6.54
C GLY A 107 1.04 -13.72 -5.21
N LYS A 108 1.67 -14.90 -5.22
CA LYS A 108 1.88 -15.71 -4.02
C LYS A 108 3.37 -15.91 -3.78
N LEU A 109 3.80 -15.78 -2.52
CA LEU A 109 5.14 -16.20 -2.11
C LEU A 109 5.20 -17.73 -2.14
N ILE A 110 6.05 -18.29 -3.04
CA ILE A 110 6.27 -19.72 -3.20
C ILE A 110 7.41 -20.20 -2.31
N GLU A 111 8.51 -19.43 -2.29
CA GLU A 111 9.72 -19.81 -1.56
C GLU A 111 10.37 -18.56 -0.94
N ARG A 112 10.89 -18.77 0.27
CA ARG A 112 11.78 -17.83 0.96
C ARG A 112 13.03 -18.58 1.39
N LYS A 113 14.18 -18.23 0.82
CA LYS A 113 15.46 -18.92 1.04
C LYS A 113 16.56 -17.96 1.45
N ALA A 114 17.35 -18.33 2.44
CA ALA A 114 18.56 -17.59 2.79
C ALA A 114 19.58 -17.68 1.64
N ASP A 115 20.22 -16.56 1.29
CA ASP A 115 21.22 -16.45 0.24
C ASP A 115 22.36 -15.55 0.75
N ALA A 116 23.32 -16.14 1.44
CA ALA A 116 24.42 -15.47 2.16
C ALA A 116 23.89 -14.36 3.10
N ARG A 117 24.16 -13.07 2.78
CA ARG A 117 23.67 -11.91 3.56
C ARG A 117 22.30 -11.42 3.13
N SER A 118 21.70 -12.09 2.15
CA SER A 118 20.40 -11.73 1.56
C SER A 118 19.36 -12.79 1.82
N VAL A 119 18.13 -12.51 1.48
CA VAL A 119 17.05 -13.47 1.40
C VAL A 119 16.45 -13.42 0.00
N ARG A 120 16.38 -14.57 -0.65
CA ARG A 120 15.72 -14.72 -1.95
C ARG A 120 14.25 -15.06 -1.74
N PHE A 121 13.40 -14.33 -2.43
CA PHE A 121 11.98 -14.59 -2.49
C PHE A 121 11.59 -15.02 -3.91
N THR A 122 10.82 -16.09 -4.02
CA THR A 122 10.23 -16.53 -5.28
C THR A 122 8.72 -16.36 -5.19
N PHE A 123 8.15 -15.64 -6.15
CA PHE A 123 6.71 -15.42 -6.24
C PHE A 123 6.14 -16.07 -7.49
N SER A 124 4.91 -16.60 -7.40
CA SER A 124 4.08 -16.82 -8.59
C SER A 124 3.36 -15.52 -8.94
N MET A 125 3.04 -15.36 -10.21
CA MET A 125 2.19 -14.27 -10.65
C MET A 125 1.15 -14.79 -11.64
N PRO A 126 -0.01 -14.14 -11.77
CA PRO A 126 -1.00 -14.46 -12.79
C PRO A 126 -0.42 -14.31 -14.19
N ALA A 127 -0.82 -15.20 -15.10
CA ALA A 127 -0.24 -15.26 -16.47
C ALA A 127 -0.55 -14.02 -17.30
N ASP A 128 -1.68 -13.36 -17.04
CA ASP A 128 -2.16 -12.15 -17.71
C ASP A 128 -1.30 -10.92 -17.38
N ILE A 129 -0.74 -10.84 -16.17
CA ILE A 129 0.16 -9.75 -15.76
C ILE A 129 1.64 -10.07 -16.02
N ALA A 130 2.02 -11.34 -16.16
CA ALA A 130 3.42 -11.76 -16.33
C ALA A 130 4.14 -11.07 -17.51
N ARG A 131 3.42 -10.77 -18.59
CA ARG A 131 3.95 -10.07 -19.78
C ARG A 131 4.36 -8.61 -19.52
N TYR A 132 3.89 -8.01 -18.44
CA TYR A 132 4.23 -6.63 -18.08
C TYR A 132 5.37 -6.53 -17.06
N VAL A 133 5.83 -7.68 -16.54
CA VAL A 133 6.93 -7.72 -15.56
C VAL A 133 8.26 -7.81 -16.30
N ALA A 134 9.04 -6.75 -16.21
CA ALA A 134 10.36 -6.69 -16.83
C ALA A 134 11.46 -7.15 -15.86
N GLN A 135 12.57 -7.64 -16.42
CA GLN A 135 13.78 -7.92 -15.63
C GLN A 135 14.26 -6.63 -14.98
N LYS A 136 14.50 -6.66 -13.65
CA LYS A 136 14.87 -5.50 -12.83
C LYS A 136 13.83 -4.36 -12.85
N GLY A 137 12.59 -4.64 -13.22
CA GLY A 137 11.46 -3.74 -13.01
C GLY A 137 11.09 -3.61 -11.53
N SER A 138 10.36 -2.56 -11.22
CA SER A 138 9.85 -2.26 -9.87
C SER A 138 8.35 -2.09 -9.91
#